data_2224cc900bfc51feec16cafb2ad3084e
#
_entry.id   2224cc900bfc51feec16cafb2ad3084e
#
_cell.length_a   1.000
_cell.length_b   1.000
_cell.length_c   1.000
_cell.angle_alpha   90.00
_cell.angle_beta   90.00
_cell.angle_gamma   90.00
#
_symmetry.space_group_name_H-M   'P 1'
#
loop_
_entity.id
_entity.type
_entity.pdbx_description
1 polymer ?
#
loop_
_entity_poly.entity_id
_entity_poly.type
_entity_poly.pdbx_seq_one_letter_code
_entity_poly.pdbx_strand_id
1 'polypeptide(L)'
;MSTIRQVSSTAGQGMAALVAALVMAVGMGFGRFAFTGIYPVMVSDAVLTVHQGTLAASANYAGYLAGALLTAAVHPRHSRRLCMLALAGIVVCLGMTALLSAPWLIIAMRGITGAVSAVTMVAASLWLLQHRGHTSGAPMLYAGVGMGIVLSSEMLIVGRALNLHSAGLWWVLAAGALILGAIALPSLDARPVESSGTRATVHGHESFPALGAGRLIALYGLAGFGYI
;
A
#
# COMPACT_ATOMS: atom_id res chain seq x y z
N MET A 1 -23.52 -21.53 -24.14
CA MET A 1 -23.57 -20.14 -23.64
C MET A 1 -23.05 -19.98 -22.19
N SER A 2 -23.00 -21.02 -21.37
CA SER A 2 -22.50 -20.97 -19.96
C SER A 2 -20.98 -20.75 -19.86
N THR A 3 -20.18 -21.40 -20.71
CA THR A 3 -18.70 -21.38 -20.68
C THR A 3 -18.11 -19.99 -20.97
N ILE A 4 -18.69 -19.23 -21.91
CA ILE A 4 -18.22 -17.88 -22.27
C ILE A 4 -18.47 -16.90 -21.11
N ARG A 5 -19.59 -17.04 -20.40
CA ARG A 5 -19.90 -16.20 -19.23
C ARG A 5 -18.99 -16.47 -18.03
N GLN A 6 -18.56 -17.73 -17.85
CA GLN A 6 -17.63 -18.10 -16.80
C GLN A 6 -16.22 -17.55 -17.04
N VAL A 7 -15.72 -17.62 -18.27
CA VAL A 7 -14.39 -17.08 -18.65
C VAL A 7 -14.34 -15.56 -18.48
N SER A 8 -15.40 -14.83 -18.84
CA SER A 8 -15.45 -13.38 -18.66
C SER A 8 -15.50 -12.95 -17.18
N SER A 9 -16.13 -13.76 -16.33
CA SER A 9 -16.18 -13.51 -14.87
C SER A 9 -14.82 -13.70 -14.21
N THR A 10 -14.07 -14.75 -14.57
CA THR A 10 -12.74 -15.02 -14.02
C THR A 10 -11.71 -13.99 -14.47
N ALA A 11 -11.76 -13.54 -15.73
CA ALA A 11 -10.89 -12.49 -16.24
C ALA A 11 -11.12 -11.14 -15.51
N GLY A 12 -12.38 -10.77 -15.24
CA GLY A 12 -12.72 -9.56 -14.48
C GLY A 12 -12.27 -9.60 -13.02
N GLN A 13 -12.31 -10.77 -12.39
CA GLN A 13 -11.84 -10.98 -11.03
C GLN A 13 -10.30 -10.90 -10.95
N GLY A 14 -9.58 -11.51 -11.90
CA GLY A 14 -8.13 -11.42 -11.99
C GLY A 14 -7.65 -9.98 -12.19
N MET A 15 -8.34 -9.22 -13.05
CA MET A 15 -8.04 -7.80 -13.25
C MET A 15 -8.24 -6.99 -11.96
N ALA A 16 -9.32 -7.23 -11.22
CA ALA A 16 -9.55 -6.56 -9.94
C ALA A 16 -8.45 -6.84 -8.92
N ALA A 17 -7.98 -8.11 -8.82
CA ALA A 17 -6.88 -8.48 -7.95
C ALA A 17 -5.56 -7.79 -8.36
N LEU A 18 -5.27 -7.70 -9.67
CA LEU A 18 -4.10 -6.99 -10.19
C LEU A 18 -4.16 -5.49 -9.86
N VAL A 19 -5.30 -4.86 -10.05
CA VAL A 19 -5.49 -3.44 -9.71
C VAL A 19 -5.27 -3.20 -8.22
N ALA A 20 -5.82 -4.06 -7.36
CA ALA A 20 -5.60 -3.98 -5.92
C ALA A 20 -4.10 -4.18 -5.56
N ALA A 21 -3.39 -5.07 -6.26
CA ALA A 21 -1.96 -5.27 -6.11
C ALA A 21 -1.17 -4.02 -6.51
N LEU A 22 -1.54 -3.32 -7.60
CA LEU A 22 -0.91 -2.06 -7.99
C LEU A 22 -1.12 -0.95 -6.95
N VAL A 23 -2.34 -0.85 -6.40
CA VAL A 23 -2.63 0.08 -5.30
C VAL A 23 -1.75 -0.21 -4.08
N MET A 24 -1.59 -1.50 -3.73
CA MET A 24 -0.70 -1.93 -2.64
C MET A 24 0.78 -1.66 -2.95
N ALA A 25 1.22 -1.88 -4.19
CA ALA A 25 2.58 -1.57 -4.62
C ALA A 25 2.91 -0.09 -4.39
N VAL A 26 2.02 0.81 -4.80
CA VAL A 26 2.19 2.25 -4.60
C VAL A 26 2.18 2.61 -3.10
N GLY A 27 1.16 2.18 -2.36
CA GLY A 27 0.99 2.57 -0.96
C GLY A 27 2.07 2.03 -0.04
N MET A 28 2.41 0.75 -0.18
CA MET A 28 3.37 0.09 0.70
C MET A 28 4.78 0.10 0.11
N GLY A 29 4.97 -0.30 -1.15
CA GLY A 29 6.28 -0.35 -1.78
C GLY A 29 6.91 1.04 -1.88
N PHE A 30 6.26 1.95 -2.58
CA PHE A 30 6.77 3.30 -2.80
C PHE A 30 6.59 4.20 -1.57
N GLY A 31 5.42 4.19 -0.95
CA GLY A 31 5.12 5.09 0.17
C GLY A 31 5.89 4.74 1.44
N ARG A 32 5.94 3.46 1.81
CA ARG A 32 6.50 3.03 3.08
C ARG A 32 7.92 2.51 2.95
N PHE A 33 8.16 1.50 2.10
CA PHE A 33 9.40 0.74 2.09
C PHE A 33 10.52 1.36 1.25
N ALA A 34 10.23 2.19 0.24
CA ALA A 34 11.27 2.84 -0.56
C ALA A 34 12.21 3.73 0.27
N PHE A 35 11.75 4.24 1.43
CA PHE A 35 12.59 5.03 2.33
C PHE A 35 13.82 4.27 2.81
N THR A 36 13.72 2.97 3.07
CA THR A 36 14.87 2.17 3.52
C THR A 36 15.98 2.13 2.48
N GLY A 37 15.63 2.13 1.19
CA GLY A 37 16.60 2.15 0.10
C GLY A 37 17.20 3.54 -0.15
N ILE A 38 16.41 4.61 0.01
CA ILE A 38 16.89 5.99 -0.25
C ILE A 38 17.58 6.61 0.95
N TYR A 39 17.29 6.15 2.17
CA TYR A 39 17.84 6.71 3.41
C TYR A 39 19.37 6.81 3.43
N PRO A 40 20.16 5.78 3.05
CA PRO A 40 21.61 5.89 3.01
C PRO A 40 22.08 7.02 2.07
N VAL A 41 21.38 7.26 0.97
CA VAL A 41 21.68 8.33 0.03
C VAL A 41 21.41 9.69 0.66
N MET A 42 20.30 9.84 1.40
CA MET A 42 19.98 11.08 2.12
C MET A 42 21.03 11.42 3.17
N VAL A 43 21.62 10.40 3.82
CA VAL A 43 22.72 10.59 4.76
C VAL A 43 24.00 11.00 4.02
N SER A 44 24.33 10.36 2.89
CA SER A 44 25.53 10.73 2.09
C SER A 44 25.42 12.11 1.49
N ASP A 45 24.21 12.56 1.14
CA ASP A 45 23.91 13.89 0.63
C ASP A 45 23.83 14.97 1.75
N ALA A 46 24.08 14.58 3.01
CA ALA A 46 23.96 15.43 4.19
C ALA A 46 22.57 16.06 4.41
N VAL A 47 21.51 15.47 3.85
CA VAL A 47 20.11 15.89 4.04
C VAL A 47 19.59 15.47 5.40
N LEU A 48 19.99 14.27 5.87
CA LEU A 48 19.65 13.74 7.18
C LEU A 48 20.89 13.17 7.87
N THR A 49 20.94 13.30 9.19
CA THR A 49 21.86 12.49 10.00
C THR A 49 21.28 11.09 10.21
N VAL A 50 22.11 10.15 10.65
CA VAL A 50 21.66 8.78 11.01
C VAL A 50 20.53 8.82 12.03
N HIS A 51 20.67 9.65 13.07
CA HIS A 51 19.62 9.82 14.11
C HIS A 51 18.31 10.36 13.53
N GLN A 52 18.38 11.39 12.67
CA GLN A 52 17.19 11.97 12.02
C GLN A 52 16.50 10.96 11.08
N GLY A 53 17.26 10.13 10.39
CA GLY A 53 16.71 9.05 9.56
C GLY A 53 15.96 8.00 10.38
N THR A 54 16.50 7.63 11.54
CA THR A 54 15.81 6.74 12.48
C THR A 54 14.51 7.35 12.99
N LEU A 55 14.52 8.65 13.32
CA LEU A 55 13.29 9.37 13.70
C LEU A 55 12.28 9.42 12.55
N ALA A 56 12.73 9.62 11.31
CA ALA A 56 11.86 9.61 10.13
C ALA A 56 11.21 8.25 9.90
N ALA A 57 11.96 7.15 10.10
CA ALA A 57 11.41 5.79 10.06
C ALA A 57 10.38 5.58 11.18
N SER A 58 10.69 5.97 12.41
CA SER A 58 9.78 5.86 13.55
C SER A 58 8.50 6.68 13.35
N ALA A 59 8.62 7.90 12.81
CA ALA A 59 7.48 8.74 12.47
C ALA A 59 6.57 8.05 11.42
N ASN A 60 7.17 7.36 10.43
CA ASN A 60 6.39 6.60 9.45
C ASN A 60 5.59 5.46 10.10
N TYR A 61 6.18 4.73 11.06
CA TYR A 61 5.47 3.68 11.81
C TYR A 61 4.35 4.26 12.68
N ALA A 62 4.61 5.36 13.39
CA ALA A 62 3.60 6.03 14.21
C ALA A 62 2.43 6.56 13.34
N GLY A 63 2.76 7.19 12.21
CA GLY A 63 1.77 7.63 11.23
C GLY A 63 0.95 6.47 10.67
N TYR A 64 1.59 5.35 10.34
CA TYR A 64 0.91 4.16 9.85
C TYR A 64 -0.10 3.62 10.89
N LEU A 65 0.28 3.54 12.15
CA LEU A 65 -0.62 3.14 13.23
C LEU A 65 -1.81 4.10 13.34
N ALA A 66 -1.55 5.41 13.33
CA ALA A 66 -2.60 6.42 13.37
C ALA A 66 -3.56 6.30 12.17
N GLY A 67 -3.03 6.16 10.95
CA GLY A 67 -3.82 5.95 9.73
C GLY A 67 -4.66 4.68 9.77
N ALA A 68 -4.11 3.58 10.28
CA ALA A 68 -4.83 2.32 10.44
C ALA A 68 -6.01 2.47 11.44
N LEU A 69 -5.79 3.14 12.58
CA LEU A 69 -6.83 3.41 13.56
C LEU A 69 -7.94 4.31 13.00
N LEU A 70 -7.57 5.37 12.28
CA LEU A 70 -8.54 6.28 11.65
C LEU A 70 -9.41 5.59 10.59
N THR A 71 -8.87 4.57 9.91
CA THR A 71 -9.59 3.84 8.86
C THR A 71 -10.28 2.57 9.35
N ALA A 72 -10.10 2.17 10.61
CA ALA A 72 -10.68 0.94 11.17
C ALA A 72 -12.21 0.89 11.10
N ALA A 73 -12.89 2.05 11.19
CA ALA A 73 -14.35 2.17 11.13
C ALA A 73 -14.88 2.54 9.73
N VAL A 74 -14.04 2.54 8.69
CA VAL A 74 -14.46 2.94 7.34
C VAL A 74 -15.33 1.88 6.71
N HIS A 75 -16.49 2.30 6.17
CA HIS A 75 -17.41 1.41 5.50
C HIS A 75 -16.92 1.04 4.08
N PRO A 76 -17.04 -0.23 3.63
CA PRO A 76 -16.55 -0.71 2.33
C PRO A 76 -17.01 0.10 1.12
N ARG A 77 -18.20 0.72 1.17
CA ARG A 77 -18.72 1.59 0.09
C ARG A 77 -17.82 2.75 -0.27
N HIS A 78 -16.98 3.21 0.66
CA HIS A 78 -16.08 4.35 0.44
C HIS A 78 -14.68 3.90 -0.01
N SER A 79 -14.40 2.59 -0.04
CA SER A 79 -13.08 2.02 -0.32
C SER A 79 -12.48 2.52 -1.63
N ARG A 80 -13.28 2.63 -2.70
CA ARG A 80 -12.85 3.16 -3.99
C ARG A 80 -12.32 4.60 -3.88
N ARG A 81 -13.10 5.49 -3.25
CA ARG A 81 -12.69 6.91 -3.08
C ARG A 81 -11.43 7.00 -2.23
N LEU A 82 -11.34 6.18 -1.20
CA LEU A 82 -10.15 6.11 -0.35
C LEU A 82 -8.93 5.61 -1.10
N CYS A 83 -9.05 4.60 -1.98
CA CYS A 83 -7.97 4.17 -2.85
C CYS A 83 -7.45 5.33 -3.72
N MET A 84 -8.35 6.06 -4.37
CA MET A 84 -7.96 7.20 -5.23
C MET A 84 -7.27 8.31 -4.43
N LEU A 85 -7.86 8.71 -3.29
CA LEU A 85 -7.29 9.75 -2.43
C LEU A 85 -5.94 9.33 -1.85
N ALA A 86 -5.81 8.05 -1.45
CA ALA A 86 -4.57 7.54 -0.91
C ALA A 86 -3.48 7.44 -1.98
N LEU A 87 -3.79 6.99 -3.21
CA LEU A 87 -2.84 7.00 -4.32
C LEU A 87 -2.34 8.41 -4.62
N ALA A 88 -3.25 9.39 -4.75
CA ALA A 88 -2.88 10.79 -4.95
C ALA A 88 -2.04 11.30 -3.76
N GLY A 89 -2.43 10.96 -2.54
CA GLY A 89 -1.72 11.34 -1.32
C GLY A 89 -0.28 10.80 -1.30
N ILE A 90 -0.05 9.54 -1.69
CA ILE A 90 1.32 8.97 -1.79
C ILE A 90 2.15 9.75 -2.80
N VAL A 91 1.63 10.00 -4.01
CA VAL A 91 2.35 10.75 -5.06
C VAL A 91 2.73 12.14 -4.55
N VAL A 92 1.78 12.84 -3.93
CA VAL A 92 2.03 14.17 -3.34
C VAL A 92 3.08 14.10 -2.23
N CYS A 93 2.98 13.14 -1.31
CA CYS A 93 3.95 12.99 -0.22
C CYS A 93 5.38 12.72 -0.73
N LEU A 94 5.52 11.86 -1.75
CA LEU A 94 6.83 11.56 -2.36
C LEU A 94 7.41 12.81 -3.05
N GLY A 95 6.60 13.50 -3.86
CA GLY A 95 7.00 14.74 -4.53
C GLY A 95 7.34 15.87 -3.56
N MET A 96 6.54 16.04 -2.50
CA MET A 96 6.84 17.03 -1.44
C MET A 96 8.13 16.68 -0.70
N THR A 97 8.41 15.39 -0.43
CA THR A 97 9.67 15.00 0.21
C THR A 97 10.88 15.38 -0.64
N ALA A 98 10.76 15.35 -1.97
CA ALA A 98 11.82 15.78 -2.88
C ALA A 98 12.17 17.28 -2.75
N LEU A 99 11.22 18.11 -2.31
CA LEU A 99 11.36 19.55 -2.18
C LEU A 99 11.83 20.00 -0.79
N LEU A 100 11.77 19.10 0.20
CA LEU A 100 12.09 19.43 1.59
C LEU A 100 13.58 19.29 1.85
N SER A 101 14.17 20.35 2.43
CA SER A 101 15.56 20.36 2.91
C SER A 101 15.67 20.33 4.44
N ALA A 102 14.63 20.77 5.15
CA ALA A 102 14.65 20.81 6.60
C ALA A 102 14.34 19.40 7.19
N PRO A 103 15.24 18.83 8.01
CA PRO A 103 15.08 17.46 8.52
C PRO A 103 13.76 17.20 9.27
N TRP A 104 13.30 18.17 10.06
CA TRP A 104 12.06 18.03 10.83
C TRP A 104 10.82 17.99 9.94
N LEU A 105 10.83 18.69 8.78
CA LEU A 105 9.75 18.61 7.78
C LEU A 105 9.74 17.25 7.10
N ILE A 106 10.92 16.69 6.81
CA ILE A 106 11.04 15.34 6.26
C ILE A 106 10.50 14.30 7.25
N ILE A 107 10.83 14.43 8.53
CA ILE A 107 10.31 13.55 9.60
C ILE A 107 8.78 13.63 9.66
N ALA A 108 8.22 14.84 9.67
CA ALA A 108 6.77 15.05 9.66
C ALA A 108 6.11 14.46 8.41
N MET A 109 6.70 14.69 7.23
CA MET A 109 6.20 14.15 5.97
C MET A 109 6.24 12.62 5.95
N ARG A 110 7.26 11.98 6.55
CA ARG A 110 7.32 10.54 6.71
C ARG A 110 6.18 10.00 7.58
N GLY A 111 5.79 10.73 8.64
CA GLY A 111 4.61 10.42 9.45
C GLY A 111 3.32 10.46 8.61
N ILE A 112 3.13 11.53 7.84
CA ILE A 112 1.97 11.68 6.95
C ILE A 112 1.96 10.55 5.89
N THR A 113 3.09 10.27 5.26
CA THR A 113 3.22 9.20 4.28
C THR A 113 2.87 7.84 4.89
N GLY A 114 3.29 7.59 6.13
CA GLY A 114 2.91 6.38 6.87
C GLY A 114 1.41 6.25 7.05
N ALA A 115 0.74 7.33 7.45
CA ALA A 115 -0.72 7.35 7.62
C ALA A 115 -1.44 7.07 6.29
N VAL A 116 -1.02 7.73 5.20
CA VAL A 116 -1.58 7.51 3.86
C VAL A 116 -1.33 6.08 3.37
N SER A 117 -0.17 5.48 3.66
CA SER A 117 0.13 4.08 3.35
C SER A 117 -0.81 3.12 4.07
N ALA A 118 -1.15 3.37 5.34
CA ALA A 118 -2.14 2.58 6.06
C ALA A 118 -3.54 2.70 5.43
N VAL A 119 -3.95 3.93 5.08
CA VAL A 119 -5.21 4.17 4.36
C VAL A 119 -5.24 3.37 3.05
N THR A 120 -4.14 3.35 2.29
CA THR A 120 -4.03 2.60 1.04
C THR A 120 -4.23 1.10 1.27
N MET A 121 -3.57 0.54 2.28
CA MET A 121 -3.69 -0.89 2.61
C MET A 121 -5.12 -1.26 2.99
N VAL A 122 -5.73 -0.50 3.90
CA VAL A 122 -7.10 -0.76 4.34
C VAL A 122 -8.08 -0.59 3.19
N ALA A 123 -7.95 0.49 2.40
CA ALA A 123 -8.85 0.77 1.29
C ALA A 123 -8.77 -0.29 0.18
N ALA A 124 -7.56 -0.73 -0.21
CA ALA A 124 -7.37 -1.77 -1.21
C ALA A 124 -7.94 -3.12 -0.76
N SER A 125 -7.73 -3.47 0.51
CA SER A 125 -8.29 -4.70 1.11
C SER A 125 -9.82 -4.65 1.17
N LEU A 126 -10.41 -3.55 1.64
CA LEU A 126 -11.87 -3.38 1.67
C LEU A 126 -12.47 -3.39 0.25
N TRP A 127 -11.79 -2.75 -0.72
CA TRP A 127 -12.27 -2.70 -2.10
C TRP A 127 -12.27 -4.08 -2.75
N LEU A 128 -11.18 -4.85 -2.65
CA LEU A 128 -11.09 -6.16 -3.28
C LEU A 128 -11.93 -7.21 -2.54
N LEU A 129 -11.74 -7.32 -1.23
CA LEU A 129 -12.27 -8.46 -0.46
C LEU A 129 -13.74 -8.28 -0.10
N GLN A 130 -14.17 -7.05 0.22
CA GLN A 130 -15.55 -6.80 0.67
C GLN A 130 -16.41 -6.15 -0.40
N HIS A 131 -15.94 -5.07 -1.06
CA HIS A 131 -16.75 -4.37 -2.07
C HIS A 131 -16.88 -5.18 -3.37
N ARG A 132 -15.79 -5.84 -3.81
CA ARG A 132 -15.79 -6.73 -5.00
C ARG A 132 -16.13 -8.19 -4.64
N GLY A 133 -16.09 -8.55 -3.36
CA GLY A 133 -16.36 -9.92 -2.89
C GLY A 133 -15.34 -10.96 -3.36
N HIS A 134 -14.13 -10.53 -3.80
CA HIS A 134 -13.13 -11.42 -4.39
C HIS A 134 -12.08 -11.84 -3.35
N THR A 135 -12.46 -12.75 -2.44
CA THR A 135 -11.60 -13.21 -1.35
C THR A 135 -10.41 -14.06 -1.83
N SER A 136 -10.56 -14.83 -2.89
CA SER A 136 -9.47 -15.61 -3.51
C SER A 136 -8.39 -14.73 -4.17
N GLY A 137 -8.63 -13.43 -4.35
CA GLY A 137 -7.65 -12.47 -4.82
C GLY A 137 -6.67 -11.96 -3.75
N ALA A 138 -6.86 -12.33 -2.48
CA ALA A 138 -6.02 -11.86 -1.38
C ALA A 138 -4.50 -12.13 -1.57
N PRO A 139 -4.05 -13.31 -2.03
CA PRO A 139 -2.63 -13.54 -2.27
C PRO A 139 -2.05 -12.54 -3.29
N MET A 140 -2.77 -12.26 -4.38
CA MET A 140 -2.34 -11.30 -5.40
C MET A 140 -2.31 -9.86 -4.85
N LEU A 141 -3.30 -9.47 -4.06
CA LEU A 141 -3.35 -8.18 -3.38
C LEU A 141 -2.06 -7.94 -2.58
N TYR A 142 -1.70 -8.89 -1.71
CA TYR A 142 -0.53 -8.75 -0.84
C TYR A 142 0.80 -8.95 -1.58
N ALA A 143 0.84 -9.74 -2.66
CA ALA A 143 1.99 -9.83 -3.56
C ALA A 143 2.35 -8.46 -4.15
N GLY A 144 1.37 -7.55 -4.29
CA GLY A 144 1.58 -6.17 -4.69
C GLY A 144 2.58 -5.42 -3.81
N VAL A 145 2.64 -5.71 -2.51
CA VAL A 145 3.63 -5.11 -1.59
C VAL A 145 5.05 -5.47 -2.04
N GLY A 146 5.33 -6.77 -2.23
CA GLY A 146 6.64 -7.25 -2.68
C GLY A 146 7.01 -6.70 -4.06
N MET A 147 6.08 -6.70 -5.00
CA MET A 147 6.27 -6.11 -6.33
C MET A 147 6.61 -4.61 -6.24
N GLY A 148 5.93 -3.87 -5.38
CA GLY A 148 6.21 -2.45 -5.15
C GLY A 148 7.59 -2.20 -4.55
N ILE A 149 8.04 -3.06 -3.62
CA ILE A 149 9.39 -3.01 -3.05
C ILE A 149 10.44 -3.25 -4.15
N VAL A 150 10.27 -4.28 -4.96
CA VAL A 150 11.21 -4.59 -6.05
C VAL A 150 11.27 -3.42 -7.04
N LEU A 151 10.11 -2.95 -7.53
CA LEU A 151 10.08 -1.85 -8.51
C LEU A 151 10.70 -0.57 -7.96
N SER A 152 10.37 -0.18 -6.73
CA SER A 152 10.95 1.02 -6.12
C SER A 152 12.46 0.88 -5.89
N SER A 153 12.94 -0.31 -5.50
CA SER A 153 14.36 -0.57 -5.32
C SER A 153 15.13 -0.51 -6.64
N GLU A 154 14.60 -1.12 -7.71
CA GLU A 154 15.21 -1.05 -9.05
C GLU A 154 15.29 0.39 -9.56
N MET A 155 14.22 1.18 -9.35
CA MET A 155 14.23 2.59 -9.71
C MET A 155 15.30 3.38 -8.95
N LEU A 156 15.53 3.07 -7.67
CA LEU A 156 16.59 3.69 -6.88
C LEU A 156 17.99 3.27 -7.38
N ILE A 157 18.20 2.00 -7.71
CA ILE A 157 19.46 1.49 -8.26
C ILE A 157 19.79 2.20 -9.58
N VAL A 158 18.83 2.25 -10.51
CA VAL A 158 19.00 2.93 -11.80
C VAL A 158 19.25 4.43 -11.60
N GLY A 159 18.47 5.07 -10.72
CA GLY A 159 18.65 6.50 -10.42
C GLY A 159 20.04 6.80 -9.84
N ARG A 160 20.57 5.91 -8.98
CA ARG A 160 21.95 6.04 -8.47
C ARG A 160 23.00 5.82 -9.55
N ALA A 161 22.80 4.88 -10.45
CA ALA A 161 23.68 4.66 -11.60
C ALA A 161 23.73 5.90 -12.52
N LEU A 162 22.66 6.69 -12.57
CA LEU A 162 22.57 7.98 -13.26
C LEU A 162 23.08 9.16 -12.43
N ASN A 163 23.73 8.92 -11.28
CA ASN A 163 24.25 9.92 -10.36
C ASN A 163 23.19 10.88 -9.79
N LEU A 164 21.95 10.45 -9.65
CA LEU A 164 20.92 11.27 -9.02
C LEU A 164 21.17 11.39 -7.51
N HIS A 165 21.03 12.59 -6.99
CA HIS A 165 20.97 12.88 -5.56
C HIS A 165 19.62 12.48 -4.97
N SER A 166 19.50 12.47 -3.65
CA SER A 166 18.30 12.05 -2.93
C SER A 166 17.01 12.75 -3.41
N ALA A 167 17.04 14.06 -3.68
CA ALA A 167 15.90 14.80 -4.23
C ALA A 167 15.45 14.25 -5.60
N GLY A 168 16.40 13.98 -6.51
CA GLY A 168 16.11 13.36 -7.81
C GLY A 168 15.50 11.95 -7.67
N LEU A 169 15.99 11.16 -6.72
CA LEU A 169 15.46 9.83 -6.45
C LEU A 169 14.01 9.89 -5.93
N TRP A 170 13.67 10.88 -5.08
CA TRP A 170 12.29 11.09 -4.65
C TRP A 170 11.37 11.45 -5.82
N TRP A 171 11.83 12.27 -6.78
CA TRP A 171 11.06 12.55 -8.00
C TRP A 171 10.86 11.31 -8.87
N VAL A 172 11.88 10.47 -9.02
CA VAL A 172 11.77 9.19 -9.74
C VAL A 172 10.72 8.29 -9.09
N LEU A 173 10.73 8.18 -7.76
CA LEU A 173 9.72 7.42 -7.02
C LEU A 173 8.32 8.02 -7.18
N ALA A 174 8.18 9.35 -7.11
CA ALA A 174 6.90 10.03 -7.30
C ALA A 174 6.33 9.78 -8.71
N ALA A 175 7.18 9.85 -9.74
CA ALA A 175 6.80 9.56 -11.13
C ALA A 175 6.37 8.09 -11.29
N GLY A 176 7.11 7.15 -10.73
CA GLY A 176 6.74 5.72 -10.74
C GLY A 176 5.41 5.46 -10.04
N ALA A 177 5.20 6.05 -8.87
CA ALA A 177 3.95 5.95 -8.13
C ALA A 177 2.78 6.57 -8.92
N LEU A 178 3.00 7.70 -9.61
CA LEU A 178 2.01 8.35 -10.47
C LEU A 178 1.63 7.45 -11.66
N ILE A 179 2.61 6.86 -12.33
CA ILE A 179 2.37 5.97 -13.48
C ILE A 179 1.56 4.75 -13.03
N LEU A 180 1.98 4.05 -11.98
CA LEU A 180 1.27 2.88 -11.46
C LEU A 180 -0.13 3.24 -10.96
N GLY A 181 -0.28 4.39 -10.29
CA GLY A 181 -1.58 4.91 -9.86
C GLY A 181 -2.49 5.22 -11.05
N ALA A 182 -1.97 5.86 -12.10
CA ALA A 182 -2.73 6.17 -13.30
C ALA A 182 -3.20 4.90 -14.05
N ILE A 183 -2.40 3.83 -14.04
CA ILE A 183 -2.78 2.52 -14.61
C ILE A 183 -3.90 1.89 -13.78
N ALA A 184 -3.86 2.02 -12.45
CA ALA A 184 -4.84 1.42 -11.56
C ALA A 184 -6.19 2.15 -11.57
N LEU A 185 -6.20 3.49 -11.71
CA LEU A 185 -7.38 4.35 -11.57
C LEU A 185 -8.58 3.95 -12.44
N PRO A 186 -8.45 3.72 -13.79
CA PRO A 186 -9.60 3.41 -14.63
C PRO A 186 -10.31 2.12 -14.23
N SER A 187 -9.55 1.15 -13.74
CA SER A 187 -10.08 -0.16 -13.35
C SER A 187 -10.72 -0.16 -11.96
N LEU A 188 -10.41 0.83 -11.12
CA LEU A 188 -11.15 1.06 -9.87
C LEU A 188 -12.60 1.51 -10.14
N ASP A 189 -12.86 2.12 -11.31
CA ASP A 189 -14.17 2.59 -11.75
C ASP A 189 -15.05 1.51 -12.35
N ALA A 190 -14.49 0.38 -12.78
CA ALA A 190 -15.26 -0.69 -13.37
C ALA A 190 -16.34 -1.16 -12.38
N ARG A 191 -17.61 -1.12 -12.85
CA ARG A 191 -18.76 -1.56 -12.05
C ARG A 191 -18.55 -3.01 -11.59
N PRO A 192 -18.98 -3.37 -10.37
CA PRO A 192 -19.02 -4.77 -9.99
C PRO A 192 -19.76 -5.56 -11.06
N VAL A 193 -19.16 -6.62 -11.58
CA VAL A 193 -19.91 -7.59 -12.35
C VAL A 193 -20.97 -8.13 -11.39
N GLU A 194 -22.25 -7.84 -11.64
CA GLU A 194 -23.34 -8.41 -10.87
C GLU A 194 -23.17 -9.93 -10.89
N SER A 195 -22.63 -10.47 -9.84
CA SER A 195 -22.70 -11.90 -9.58
C SER A 195 -24.15 -12.19 -9.27
N SER A 196 -24.91 -12.53 -10.32
CA SER A 196 -26.24 -13.10 -10.16
C SER A 196 -26.14 -14.33 -9.29
N GLY A 197 -26.58 -14.17 -8.06
CA GLY A 197 -27.08 -15.22 -7.19
C GLY A 197 -26.12 -16.37 -6.92
N THR A 198 -25.64 -16.40 -5.80
CA THR A 198 -25.78 -17.45 -4.80
C THR A 198 -25.03 -16.93 -3.58
N ARG A 199 -25.75 -16.39 -2.61
CA ARG A 199 -25.24 -16.44 -1.24
C ARG A 199 -24.94 -17.92 -1.00
N ALA A 200 -23.69 -18.30 -1.20
CA ALA A 200 -23.18 -19.51 -0.63
C ALA A 200 -23.34 -19.30 0.88
N THR A 201 -24.38 -19.91 1.43
CA THR A 201 -24.46 -20.19 2.84
C THR A 201 -23.19 -20.95 3.14
N VAL A 202 -22.27 -20.30 3.82
CA VAL A 202 -21.10 -20.95 4.40
C VAL A 202 -21.62 -21.86 5.50
N HIS A 203 -22.09 -23.03 5.09
CA HIS A 203 -22.21 -24.19 5.96
C HIS A 203 -20.85 -24.88 5.96
N GLY A 204 -20.11 -24.61 6.99
CA GLY A 204 -18.79 -25.15 7.23
C GLY A 204 -18.11 -24.35 8.31
N HIS A 205 -18.73 -24.22 9.49
CA HIS A 205 -17.99 -23.98 10.71
C HIS A 205 -17.10 -25.19 10.95
N GLU A 206 -15.94 -25.26 10.29
CA GLU A 206 -14.83 -25.89 10.98
C GLU A 206 -14.49 -24.90 12.12
N SER A 207 -14.94 -25.28 13.31
CA SER A 207 -14.63 -24.61 14.56
C SER A 207 -13.14 -24.82 14.82
N PHE A 208 -12.30 -24.00 14.19
CA PHE A 208 -10.97 -23.77 14.74
C PHE A 208 -11.17 -23.27 16.17
N PRO A 209 -10.45 -23.82 17.17
CA PRO A 209 -10.56 -23.35 18.53
C PRO A 209 -10.33 -21.85 18.49
N ALA A 210 -11.33 -21.07 18.89
CA ALA A 210 -11.28 -19.62 18.91
C ALA A 210 -10.11 -19.21 19.83
N LEU A 211 -8.96 -18.99 19.22
CA LEU A 211 -7.88 -18.29 19.91
C LEU A 211 -8.47 -16.95 20.35
N GLY A 212 -8.64 -16.78 21.65
CA GLY A 212 -9.25 -15.57 22.19
C GLY A 212 -8.55 -14.35 21.59
N ALA A 213 -9.33 -13.31 21.23
CA ALA A 213 -8.80 -12.12 20.57
C ALA A 213 -7.51 -11.57 21.21
N GLY A 214 -7.36 -11.70 22.53
CA GLY A 214 -6.14 -11.35 23.26
C GLY A 214 -4.91 -12.16 22.87
N ARG A 215 -5.05 -13.46 22.58
CA ARG A 215 -3.94 -14.31 22.13
C ARG A 215 -3.53 -13.97 20.69
N LEU A 216 -4.49 -13.66 19.82
CA LEU A 216 -4.21 -13.19 18.46
C LEU A 216 -3.47 -11.87 18.48
N ILE A 217 -3.91 -10.89 19.29
CA ILE A 217 -3.25 -9.60 19.45
C ILE A 217 -1.82 -9.79 20.00
N ALA A 218 -1.62 -10.67 20.99
CA ALA A 218 -0.31 -10.96 21.55
C ALA A 218 0.63 -11.62 20.51
N LEU A 219 0.14 -12.58 19.73
CA LEU A 219 0.92 -13.25 18.67
C LEU A 219 1.30 -12.26 17.55
N TYR A 220 0.36 -11.41 17.12
CA TYR A 220 0.65 -10.36 16.13
C TYR A 220 1.60 -9.30 16.68
N GLY A 221 1.46 -8.93 17.95
CA GLY A 221 2.39 -8.02 18.63
C GLY A 221 3.79 -8.58 18.72
N LEU A 222 3.95 -9.85 19.09
CA LEU A 222 5.24 -10.54 19.14
C LEU A 222 5.87 -10.70 17.75
N ALA A 223 5.08 -11.05 16.73
CA ALA A 223 5.55 -11.11 15.36
C ALA A 223 6.00 -9.72 14.85
N GLY A 224 5.29 -8.65 15.22
CA GLY A 224 5.67 -7.27 14.90
C GLY A 224 6.99 -6.84 15.55
N PHE A 225 7.23 -7.29 16.78
CA PHE A 225 8.49 -7.00 17.50
C PHE A 225 9.71 -7.71 16.90
N GLY A 226 9.53 -8.91 16.32
CA GLY A 226 10.61 -9.65 15.66
C GLY A 226 10.97 -9.13 14.27
N TYR A 227 10.22 -8.17 13.73
CA TYR A 227 10.43 -7.60 12.39
C TYR A 227 11.19 -6.25 12.42
N ILE A 228 11.57 -5.74 13.59
CA ILE A 228 12.39 -4.54 13.81
C ILE A 228 13.82 -4.94 14.12
#